data_baa7e28f8e4e56742a9d505a498332f7
#
_entry.id   baa7e28f8e4e56742a9d505a498332f7
#
_cell.length_a   1.000
_cell.length_b   1.000
_cell.length_c   1.000
_cell.angle_alpha   90.00
_cell.angle_beta   90.00
_cell.angle_gamma   90.00
#
_symmetry.space_group_name_H-M   'P 1'
#
loop_
_entity.id
_entity.type
_entity.pdbx_description
1 polymer ?
#
loop_
_entity_poly.entity_id
_entity_poly.type
_entity_poly.pdbx_seq_one_letter_code
_entity_poly.pdbx_strand_id
1 'polypeptide(L)'
;LYETGVRKQAGRVDNGDTLLDHDEMERSRGITIFSKQAELATPRTDITLLDTPGHVDFTAEMERTLQVLDYAILVISASDRIQAHTKTVWRLLNEYRIPVFLFVTKMDQPDNLQSEILTELQDFSDKIVAFSCYEQGTVHTSGDFYESIAMASEDETILNTYMEQGALSDTCIQTMIKQRQIIPCYFGSALKGIGVDALLNGLDAYTTDAYQTLTEAPFGARVYKITRDEKGNRLAHIKVMQGTLSVRDTIGEEKVTQIRIYNGEHYQTVPTVTAGHICSITGMETAQAGDGIGDYSDNPMACIEPVISYTITFDEAVSTRLMYTKIKDLDEELPELHLSWNEPTETIQIMLMGPVQIEILTQLIKNRCGVVPTFDSGK
;
A
#
# COMPACT_ATOMS: atom_id res chain seq x y z
N LEU A 1 -3.84 6.18 -13.20
CA LEU A 1 -5.26 5.89 -13.54
C LEU A 1 -5.77 6.72 -14.73
N TYR A 2 -5.34 7.98 -14.84
CA TYR A 2 -5.68 8.82 -16.00
C TYR A 2 -4.91 8.38 -17.25
N GLU A 3 -3.59 8.20 -17.17
CA GLU A 3 -2.73 7.79 -18.28
C GLU A 3 -3.09 6.39 -18.84
N THR A 4 -3.60 5.51 -18.00
CA THR A 4 -4.07 4.16 -18.42
C THR A 4 -5.52 4.13 -18.90
N GLY A 5 -6.20 5.30 -18.94
CA GLY A 5 -7.58 5.41 -19.42
C GLY A 5 -8.67 4.88 -18.47
N VAL A 6 -8.30 4.46 -17.27
CA VAL A 6 -9.26 4.07 -16.22
C VAL A 6 -10.14 5.25 -15.83
N ARG A 7 -9.61 6.46 -15.94
CA ARG A 7 -10.33 7.70 -15.69
C ARG A 7 -10.25 8.65 -16.88
N LYS A 8 -11.36 9.35 -17.18
CA LYS A 8 -11.45 10.31 -18.31
C LYS A 8 -10.80 11.67 -18.03
N GLN A 9 -10.58 11.99 -16.75
CA GLN A 9 -9.98 13.28 -16.35
C GLN A 9 -8.98 13.03 -15.21
N ALA A 10 -7.87 13.78 -15.24
CA ALA A 10 -6.90 13.78 -14.15
C ALA A 10 -7.56 14.39 -12.90
N GLY A 11 -7.62 13.63 -11.82
CA GLY A 11 -8.08 14.11 -10.51
C GLY A 11 -6.96 14.86 -9.79
N ARG A 12 -7.34 15.76 -8.89
CA ARG A 12 -6.41 16.50 -8.01
C ARG A 12 -6.83 16.38 -6.57
N VAL A 13 -5.88 16.13 -5.69
CA VAL A 13 -6.11 16.07 -4.23
C VAL A 13 -6.70 17.40 -3.74
N ASP A 14 -6.16 18.53 -4.21
CA ASP A 14 -6.61 19.88 -3.84
C ASP A 14 -8.08 20.16 -4.20
N ASN A 15 -8.61 19.46 -5.20
CA ASN A 15 -9.99 19.61 -5.64
C ASN A 15 -10.92 18.56 -5.00
N GLY A 16 -10.38 17.57 -4.26
CA GLY A 16 -11.16 16.47 -3.67
C GLY A 16 -11.85 15.58 -4.72
N ASP A 17 -11.31 15.52 -5.95
CA ASP A 17 -11.89 14.76 -7.07
C ASP A 17 -11.02 13.56 -7.48
N THR A 18 -10.16 13.06 -6.58
CA THR A 18 -9.37 11.84 -6.79
C THR A 18 -10.27 10.60 -6.82
N LEU A 19 -9.84 9.56 -7.55
CA LEU A 19 -10.61 8.31 -7.65
C LEU A 19 -10.56 7.51 -6.34
N LEU A 20 -9.53 7.66 -5.56
CA LEU A 20 -9.27 6.82 -4.38
C LEU A 20 -9.62 7.52 -3.05
N ASP A 21 -9.49 8.86 -2.95
CA ASP A 21 -9.82 9.59 -1.73
C ASP A 21 -11.30 10.01 -1.73
N HIS A 22 -12.19 9.10 -1.34
CA HIS A 22 -13.64 9.34 -1.34
C HIS A 22 -14.18 9.68 0.02
N ASP A 23 -13.51 9.24 1.09
CA ASP A 23 -13.93 9.52 2.44
C ASP A 23 -13.90 11.02 2.72
N GLU A 24 -14.97 11.54 3.33
CA GLU A 24 -15.08 12.97 3.67
C GLU A 24 -13.92 13.44 4.56
N MET A 25 -13.43 12.57 5.44
CA MET A 25 -12.29 12.85 6.30
C MET A 25 -10.98 12.95 5.51
N GLU A 26 -10.76 12.07 4.53
CA GLU A 26 -9.59 12.11 3.66
C GLU A 26 -9.59 13.37 2.79
N ARG A 27 -10.74 13.70 2.18
CA ARG A 27 -10.91 14.91 1.36
C ARG A 27 -10.68 16.20 2.14
N SER A 28 -11.25 16.28 3.35
CA SER A 28 -11.14 17.49 4.17
C SER A 28 -9.72 17.77 4.64
N ARG A 29 -8.88 16.73 4.72
CA ARG A 29 -7.49 16.82 5.19
C ARG A 29 -6.45 16.74 4.07
N GLY A 30 -6.84 16.24 2.89
CA GLY A 30 -5.92 15.99 1.78
C GLY A 30 -4.89 14.90 2.09
N ILE A 31 -5.25 13.90 2.91
CA ILE A 31 -4.39 12.75 3.24
C ILE A 31 -5.17 11.44 3.06
N THR A 32 -4.49 10.41 2.58
CA THR A 32 -5.02 9.04 2.56
C THR A 32 -4.94 8.44 3.96
N ILE A 33 -6.03 7.88 4.45
CA ILE A 33 -6.15 7.25 5.78
C ILE A 33 -6.22 5.74 5.65
N PHE A 34 -7.01 5.25 4.70
CA PHE A 34 -7.26 3.83 4.47
C PHE A 34 -6.70 3.40 3.13
N SER A 35 -6.10 2.21 3.09
CA SER A 35 -5.62 1.62 1.85
C SER A 35 -6.79 1.31 0.91
N LYS A 36 -6.66 1.69 -0.36
CA LYS A 36 -7.67 1.51 -1.41
C LYS A 36 -7.09 0.86 -2.64
N GLN A 37 -7.96 0.17 -3.36
CA GLN A 37 -7.59 -0.59 -4.54
C GLN A 37 -8.10 0.08 -5.81
N ALA A 38 -7.27 0.07 -6.85
CA ALA A 38 -7.67 0.35 -8.22
C ALA A 38 -7.02 -0.63 -9.19
N GLU A 39 -7.73 -0.99 -10.23
CA GLU A 39 -7.20 -1.83 -11.30
C GLU A 39 -6.81 -0.96 -12.50
N LEU A 40 -5.68 -1.26 -13.10
CA LEU A 40 -5.22 -0.66 -14.33
C LEU A 40 -4.51 -1.71 -15.19
N ALA A 41 -4.53 -1.53 -16.50
CA ALA A 41 -3.86 -2.40 -17.45
C ALA A 41 -2.80 -1.60 -18.22
N THR A 42 -1.66 -2.22 -18.42
CA THR A 42 -0.62 -1.80 -19.35
C THR A 42 -0.59 -2.79 -20.52
N PRO A 43 0.18 -2.55 -21.60
CA PRO A 43 0.18 -3.45 -22.75
C PRO A 43 0.53 -4.92 -22.46
N ARG A 44 1.32 -5.19 -21.42
CA ARG A 44 1.78 -6.53 -21.06
C ARG A 44 1.28 -7.03 -19.70
N THR A 45 0.83 -6.13 -18.84
CA THR A 45 0.61 -6.45 -17.42
C THR A 45 -0.69 -5.83 -16.92
N ASP A 46 -1.50 -6.62 -16.24
CA ASP A 46 -2.59 -6.12 -15.41
C ASP A 46 -2.05 -5.80 -14.01
N ILE A 47 -2.33 -4.60 -13.53
CA ILE A 47 -1.79 -4.10 -12.27
C ILE A 47 -2.93 -3.78 -11.32
N THR A 48 -2.90 -4.38 -10.13
CA THR A 48 -3.72 -3.93 -9.00
C THR A 48 -2.91 -2.95 -8.18
N LEU A 49 -3.30 -1.69 -8.22
CA LEU A 49 -2.71 -0.61 -7.44
C LEU A 49 -3.35 -0.59 -6.06
N LEU A 50 -2.55 -0.65 -5.01
CA LEU A 50 -2.96 -0.38 -3.64
C LEU A 50 -2.41 0.98 -3.23
N ASP A 51 -3.29 1.96 -3.08
CA ASP A 51 -2.94 3.27 -2.52
C ASP A 51 -2.86 3.17 -1.02
N THR A 52 -1.74 3.61 -0.43
CA THR A 52 -1.45 3.43 1.00
C THR A 52 -1.31 4.78 1.70
N PRO A 53 -1.70 4.86 2.99
CA PRO A 53 -1.49 6.08 3.76
C PRO A 53 -0.03 6.51 3.78
N GLY A 54 0.22 7.81 3.53
CA GLY A 54 1.56 8.40 3.61
C GLY A 54 1.86 9.09 4.93
N HIS A 55 0.89 9.23 5.85
CA HIS A 55 1.07 9.90 7.12
C HIS A 55 1.58 8.93 8.20
N VAL A 56 2.49 9.42 9.06
CA VAL A 56 3.15 8.59 10.09
C VAL A 56 2.17 7.91 11.05
N ASP A 57 1.05 8.54 11.39
CA ASP A 57 0.03 8.00 12.29
C ASP A 57 -0.67 6.75 11.72
N PHE A 58 -0.60 6.53 10.39
CA PHE A 58 -1.22 5.40 9.71
C PHE A 58 -0.19 4.38 9.20
N THR A 59 1.01 4.40 9.73
CA THR A 59 2.08 3.48 9.31
C THR A 59 1.70 2.02 9.53
N ALA A 60 0.91 1.68 10.54
CA ALA A 60 0.43 0.32 10.76
C ALA A 60 -0.53 -0.17 9.66
N GLU A 61 -1.44 0.68 9.16
CA GLU A 61 -2.29 0.37 8.00
C GLU A 61 -1.45 0.17 6.74
N MET A 62 -0.46 1.02 6.51
CA MET A 62 0.49 0.87 5.41
C MET A 62 1.24 -0.47 5.53
N GLU A 63 1.78 -0.80 6.70
CA GLU A 63 2.55 -2.03 6.91
C GLU A 63 1.75 -3.29 6.59
N ARG A 64 0.47 -3.34 6.98
CA ARG A 64 -0.41 -4.47 6.61
C ARG A 64 -0.55 -4.61 5.09
N THR A 65 -0.65 -3.49 4.39
CA THR A 65 -0.72 -3.48 2.93
C THR A 65 0.59 -3.95 2.30
N LEU A 66 1.76 -3.60 2.86
CA LEU A 66 3.05 -4.07 2.36
C LEU A 66 3.14 -5.59 2.27
N GLN A 67 2.49 -6.31 3.17
CA GLN A 67 2.53 -7.79 3.23
C GLN A 67 1.93 -8.48 1.99
N VAL A 68 1.19 -7.76 1.16
CA VAL A 68 0.54 -8.30 -0.03
C VAL A 68 1.04 -7.67 -1.34
N LEU A 69 2.06 -6.81 -1.28
CA LEU A 69 2.65 -6.20 -2.46
C LEU A 69 3.64 -7.13 -3.16
N ASP A 70 3.63 -7.13 -4.49
CA ASP A 70 4.67 -7.75 -5.32
C ASP A 70 5.80 -6.77 -5.59
N TYR A 71 5.46 -5.49 -5.73
CA TYR A 71 6.35 -4.36 -5.95
C TYR A 71 5.80 -3.14 -5.23
N ALA A 72 6.66 -2.23 -4.84
CA ALA A 72 6.28 -0.93 -4.28
C ALA A 72 6.74 0.21 -5.16
N ILE A 73 5.92 1.24 -5.29
CA ILE A 73 6.32 2.53 -5.84
C ILE A 73 6.50 3.47 -4.66
N LEU A 74 7.75 3.84 -4.36
CA LEU A 74 8.06 4.82 -3.32
C LEU A 74 8.15 6.20 -3.96
N VAL A 75 7.24 7.11 -3.59
CA VAL A 75 7.19 8.46 -4.10
C VAL A 75 7.93 9.41 -3.16
N ILE A 76 8.88 10.16 -3.71
CA ILE A 76 9.69 11.15 -2.98
C ILE A 76 9.47 12.52 -3.63
N SER A 77 9.20 13.54 -2.80
CA SER A 77 9.15 14.91 -3.28
C SER A 77 10.57 15.47 -3.43
N ALA A 78 10.90 15.97 -4.62
CA ALA A 78 12.18 16.61 -4.89
C ALA A 78 12.47 17.79 -3.95
N SER A 79 11.43 18.53 -3.55
CA SER A 79 11.55 19.69 -2.66
C SER A 79 11.72 19.30 -1.19
N ASP A 80 11.06 18.20 -0.77
CA ASP A 80 11.06 17.77 0.63
C ASP A 80 12.22 16.81 0.95
N ARG A 81 12.82 16.20 -0.09
CA ARG A 81 13.96 15.28 0.01
C ARG A 81 13.65 14.04 0.86
N ILE A 82 14.70 13.40 1.40
CA ILE A 82 14.56 12.21 2.26
C ILE A 82 14.22 12.63 3.68
N GLN A 83 12.99 12.37 4.10
CA GLN A 83 12.50 12.68 5.45
C GLN A 83 12.65 11.48 6.41
N ALA A 84 12.42 11.72 7.70
CA ALA A 84 12.45 10.66 8.71
C ALA A 84 11.44 9.54 8.41
N HIS A 85 10.23 9.90 7.96
CA HIS A 85 9.22 8.91 7.58
C HIS A 85 9.63 8.09 6.35
N THR A 86 10.29 8.70 5.35
CA THR A 86 10.87 7.99 4.20
C THR A 86 11.81 6.86 4.66
N LYS A 87 12.65 7.12 5.68
CA LYS A 87 13.55 6.12 6.25
C LYS A 87 12.80 4.98 6.94
N THR A 88 11.69 5.28 7.61
CA THR A 88 10.82 4.25 8.23
C THR A 88 10.20 3.35 7.17
N VAL A 89 9.61 3.94 6.11
CA VAL A 89 9.02 3.19 4.99
C VAL A 89 10.10 2.33 4.30
N TRP A 90 11.28 2.90 4.06
CA TRP A 90 12.41 2.18 3.47
C TRP A 90 12.84 0.97 4.29
N ARG A 91 12.92 1.12 5.62
CA ARG A 91 13.23 0.01 6.52
C ARG A 91 12.20 -1.10 6.40
N LEU A 92 10.90 -0.79 6.38
CA LEU A 92 9.83 -1.76 6.21
C LEU A 92 9.91 -2.46 4.85
N LEU A 93 10.13 -1.71 3.76
CA LEU A 93 10.33 -2.29 2.42
C LEU A 93 11.53 -3.25 2.38
N ASN A 94 12.58 -2.96 3.15
CA ASN A 94 13.73 -3.86 3.30
C ASN A 94 13.39 -5.10 4.11
N GLU A 95 12.69 -4.96 5.23
CA GLU A 95 12.28 -6.06 6.11
C GLU A 95 11.39 -7.06 5.36
N TYR A 96 10.40 -6.56 4.64
CA TYR A 96 9.50 -7.38 3.82
C TYR A 96 10.10 -7.78 2.47
N ARG A 97 11.33 -7.38 2.15
CA ARG A 97 12.05 -7.67 0.90
C ARG A 97 11.28 -7.32 -0.36
N ILE A 98 10.50 -6.25 -0.32
CA ILE A 98 9.68 -5.82 -1.46
C ILE A 98 10.57 -5.10 -2.49
N PRO A 99 10.55 -5.50 -3.77
CA PRO A 99 11.20 -4.75 -4.85
C PRO A 99 10.58 -3.36 -4.99
N VAL A 100 11.43 -2.33 -5.18
CA VAL A 100 11.01 -0.94 -5.14
C VAL A 100 11.32 -0.24 -6.45
N PHE A 101 10.35 0.54 -6.94
CA PHE A 101 10.52 1.57 -7.94
C PHE A 101 10.45 2.93 -7.24
N LEU A 102 11.38 3.84 -7.50
CA LEU A 102 11.32 5.20 -6.99
C LEU A 102 10.70 6.13 -8.04
N PHE A 103 9.85 7.04 -7.59
CA PHE A 103 9.37 8.15 -8.40
C PHE A 103 9.63 9.47 -7.67
N VAL A 104 10.53 10.27 -8.19
CA VAL A 104 10.84 11.61 -7.66
C VAL A 104 9.96 12.61 -8.35
N THR A 105 9.00 13.15 -7.61
CA THR A 105 8.00 14.11 -8.12
C THR A 105 8.38 15.55 -7.79
N LYS A 106 7.62 16.53 -8.32
CA LYS A 106 7.85 17.98 -8.19
C LYS A 106 9.16 18.48 -8.83
N MET A 107 9.66 17.77 -9.85
CA MET A 107 10.86 18.19 -10.59
C MET A 107 10.68 19.50 -11.35
N ASP A 108 9.44 19.93 -11.57
CA ASP A 108 9.08 21.18 -12.25
C ASP A 108 9.21 22.43 -11.36
N GLN A 109 9.54 22.28 -10.08
CA GLN A 109 9.80 23.40 -9.19
C GLN A 109 11.24 23.93 -9.39
N PRO A 110 11.45 25.25 -9.30
CA PRO A 110 12.77 25.83 -9.36
C PRO A 110 13.65 25.24 -8.24
N ASP A 111 14.94 25.14 -8.47
CA ASP A 111 15.96 24.64 -7.55
C ASP A 111 16.01 23.11 -7.36
N ASN A 112 15.14 22.34 -8.04
CA ASN A 112 15.19 20.87 -8.01
C ASN A 112 16.11 20.36 -9.13
N LEU A 113 17.42 20.24 -8.82
CA LEU A 113 18.40 19.69 -9.76
C LEU A 113 18.47 18.17 -9.59
N GLN A 114 18.23 17.44 -10.70
CA GLN A 114 18.23 15.98 -10.68
C GLN A 114 19.56 15.39 -10.20
N SER A 115 20.69 15.97 -10.61
CA SER A 115 22.02 15.47 -10.20
C SER A 115 22.25 15.52 -8.70
N GLU A 116 21.80 16.58 -8.03
CA GLU A 116 21.91 16.72 -6.57
C GLU A 116 20.99 15.73 -5.85
N ILE A 117 19.76 15.60 -6.35
CA ILE A 117 18.77 14.68 -5.77
C ILE A 117 19.25 13.24 -5.94
N LEU A 118 19.74 12.88 -7.12
CA LEU A 118 20.25 11.54 -7.38
C LEU A 118 21.44 11.21 -6.49
N THR A 119 22.37 12.16 -6.28
CA THR A 119 23.50 11.98 -5.36
C THR A 119 23.02 11.71 -3.95
N GLU A 120 22.06 12.50 -3.43
CA GLU A 120 21.49 12.28 -2.09
C GLU A 120 20.78 10.92 -1.97
N LEU A 121 20.07 10.50 -3.01
CA LEU A 121 19.42 9.19 -3.05
C LEU A 121 20.46 8.06 -3.09
N GLN A 122 21.56 8.22 -3.80
CA GLN A 122 22.65 7.24 -3.87
C GLN A 122 23.47 7.17 -2.57
N ASP A 123 23.62 8.28 -1.87
CA ASP A 123 24.17 8.28 -0.50
C ASP A 123 23.25 7.53 0.48
N PHE A 124 21.94 7.54 0.24
CA PHE A 124 20.97 6.77 1.01
C PHE A 124 20.97 5.28 0.65
N SER A 125 21.11 4.94 -0.63
CA SER A 125 21.30 3.57 -1.14
C SER A 125 22.03 3.57 -2.48
N ASP A 126 23.19 2.93 -2.52
CA ASP A 126 24.04 2.76 -3.70
C ASP A 126 23.40 1.92 -4.83
N LYS A 127 22.30 1.23 -4.52
CA LYS A 127 21.51 0.47 -5.48
C LYS A 127 20.55 1.31 -6.34
N ILE A 128 20.41 2.61 -6.03
CA ILE A 128 19.49 3.49 -6.76
C ILE A 128 20.13 3.92 -8.08
N VAL A 129 19.44 3.60 -9.17
CA VAL A 129 19.87 3.90 -10.54
C VAL A 129 18.83 4.75 -11.25
N ALA A 130 19.25 5.84 -11.90
CA ALA A 130 18.38 6.68 -12.71
C ALA A 130 17.94 5.93 -13.99
N PHE A 131 16.64 5.67 -14.11
CA PHE A 131 16.03 5.09 -15.31
C PHE A 131 15.47 6.16 -16.25
N SER A 132 15.28 7.36 -15.75
CA SER A 132 14.89 8.51 -16.57
C SER A 132 15.66 9.77 -16.20
N CYS A 133 15.80 10.66 -17.17
CA CYS A 133 16.32 12.00 -17.00
C CYS A 133 15.20 13.01 -17.18
N TYR A 134 15.11 13.99 -16.28
CA TYR A 134 14.19 15.13 -16.39
C TYR A 134 14.96 16.38 -16.80
N GLU A 135 14.68 16.91 -17.97
CA GLU A 135 15.30 18.11 -18.48
C GLU A 135 14.25 19.05 -19.08
N GLN A 136 14.21 20.27 -18.59
CA GLN A 136 13.35 21.35 -19.12
C GLN A 136 11.87 20.96 -19.31
N GLY A 137 11.33 20.12 -18.42
CA GLY A 137 9.92 19.69 -18.50
C GLY A 137 9.67 18.48 -19.41
N THR A 138 10.71 17.84 -19.90
CA THR A 138 10.64 16.59 -20.67
C THR A 138 11.37 15.47 -19.95
N VAL A 139 10.95 14.24 -20.23
CA VAL A 139 11.58 13.04 -19.65
C VAL A 139 12.06 12.13 -20.78
N HIS A 140 13.27 11.62 -20.65
CA HIS A 140 13.88 10.67 -21.59
C HIS A 140 14.70 9.63 -20.82
N THR A 141 15.08 8.57 -21.50
CA THR A 141 15.96 7.55 -20.91
C THR A 141 17.38 8.13 -20.77
N SER A 142 18.09 7.77 -19.69
CA SER A 142 19.49 8.17 -19.49
C SER A 142 20.38 7.65 -20.64
N GLY A 143 21.31 8.45 -21.11
CA GLY A 143 22.24 8.05 -22.18
C GLY A 143 23.21 6.95 -21.77
N ASP A 144 23.50 6.84 -20.47
CA ASP A 144 24.35 5.84 -19.81
C ASP A 144 23.55 4.74 -19.08
N PHE A 145 22.31 4.53 -19.54
CA PHE A 145 21.33 3.65 -18.87
C PHE A 145 21.87 2.26 -18.52
N TYR A 146 22.38 1.53 -19.51
CA TYR A 146 22.90 0.16 -19.29
C TYR A 146 24.21 0.16 -18.49
N GLU A 147 25.05 1.16 -18.68
CA GLU A 147 26.29 1.32 -17.92
C GLU A 147 25.99 1.51 -16.45
N SER A 148 25.10 2.43 -16.12
CA SER A 148 24.70 2.72 -14.75
C SER A 148 24.11 1.50 -14.05
N ILE A 149 23.29 0.69 -14.76
CA ILE A 149 22.74 -0.56 -14.24
C ILE A 149 23.85 -1.58 -13.98
N ALA A 150 24.76 -1.77 -14.95
CA ALA A 150 25.83 -2.73 -14.83
C ALA A 150 26.82 -2.37 -13.71
N MET A 151 27.13 -1.07 -13.55
CA MET A 151 28.01 -0.56 -12.50
C MET A 151 27.40 -0.67 -11.08
N ALA A 152 26.08 -0.58 -10.96
CA ALA A 152 25.39 -0.76 -9.69
C ALA A 152 25.26 -2.23 -9.28
N SER A 153 25.57 -3.16 -10.19
CA SER A 153 25.56 -4.60 -9.91
C SER A 153 26.85 -5.02 -9.20
N GLU A 154 26.73 -5.86 -8.18
CA GLU A 154 27.86 -6.55 -7.55
C GLU A 154 28.27 -7.83 -8.32
N ASP A 155 27.54 -8.18 -9.39
CA ASP A 155 27.77 -9.39 -10.18
C ASP A 155 28.65 -9.10 -11.40
N GLU A 156 29.89 -9.62 -11.36
CA GLU A 156 30.84 -9.50 -12.45
C GLU A 156 30.34 -10.04 -13.80
N THR A 157 29.40 -11.00 -13.78
CA THR A 157 28.86 -11.57 -15.03
C THR A 157 27.96 -10.56 -15.75
N ILE A 158 27.24 -9.72 -15.02
CA ILE A 158 26.41 -8.64 -15.57
C ILE A 158 27.30 -7.56 -16.19
N LEU A 159 28.36 -7.16 -15.49
CA LEU A 159 29.32 -6.19 -16.00
C LEU A 159 29.99 -6.70 -17.28
N ASN A 160 30.44 -7.94 -17.29
CA ASN A 160 31.07 -8.57 -18.47
C ASN A 160 30.09 -8.65 -19.65
N THR A 161 28.82 -9.01 -19.40
CA THR A 161 27.78 -9.04 -20.43
C THR A 161 27.57 -7.66 -21.04
N TYR A 162 27.52 -6.61 -20.22
CA TYR A 162 27.42 -5.24 -20.70
C TYR A 162 28.66 -4.84 -21.52
N MET A 163 29.87 -5.16 -21.05
CA MET A 163 31.12 -4.84 -21.77
C MET A 163 31.19 -5.53 -23.15
N GLU A 164 30.68 -6.74 -23.27
CA GLU A 164 30.69 -7.50 -24.52
C GLU A 164 29.58 -7.08 -25.48
N GLN A 165 28.37 -6.75 -24.98
CA GLN A 165 27.18 -6.55 -25.80
C GLN A 165 26.74 -5.07 -25.88
N GLY A 166 27.23 -4.20 -24.99
CA GLY A 166 26.80 -2.81 -24.89
C GLY A 166 25.36 -2.61 -24.38
N ALA A 167 24.69 -3.69 -23.98
CA ALA A 167 23.31 -3.67 -23.48
C ALA A 167 23.06 -4.84 -22.52
N LEU A 168 21.98 -4.71 -21.72
CA LEU A 168 21.44 -5.78 -20.89
C LEU A 168 20.03 -6.13 -21.35
N SER A 169 19.64 -7.41 -21.25
CA SER A 169 18.30 -7.84 -21.59
C SER A 169 17.29 -7.40 -20.53
N ASP A 170 16.02 -7.18 -20.93
CA ASP A 170 14.92 -6.87 -20.00
C ASP A 170 14.82 -7.93 -18.89
N THR A 171 14.99 -9.22 -19.22
CA THR A 171 14.96 -10.31 -18.25
C THR A 171 16.07 -10.21 -17.21
N CYS A 172 17.26 -9.77 -17.60
CA CYS A 172 18.35 -9.50 -16.67
C CYS A 172 17.97 -8.38 -15.70
N ILE A 173 17.48 -7.25 -16.23
CA ILE A 173 17.04 -6.09 -15.43
C ILE A 173 15.89 -6.46 -14.50
N GLN A 174 14.87 -7.21 -14.99
CA GLN A 174 13.77 -7.75 -14.18
C GLN A 174 14.28 -8.56 -12.98
N THR A 175 15.27 -9.44 -13.22
CA THR A 175 15.85 -10.27 -12.17
C THR A 175 16.57 -9.42 -11.13
N MET A 176 17.37 -8.45 -11.57
CA MET A 176 18.10 -7.53 -10.68
C MET A 176 17.15 -6.71 -9.79
N ILE A 177 16.05 -6.20 -10.36
CA ILE A 177 15.02 -5.47 -9.59
C ILE A 177 14.33 -6.40 -8.60
N LYS A 178 13.90 -7.59 -9.05
CA LYS A 178 13.21 -8.57 -8.20
C LYS A 178 14.07 -9.02 -7.02
N GLN A 179 15.38 -9.20 -7.25
CA GLN A 179 16.35 -9.54 -6.22
C GLN A 179 16.84 -8.34 -5.41
N ARG A 180 16.35 -7.12 -5.71
CA ARG A 180 16.75 -5.88 -5.07
C ARG A 180 18.25 -5.58 -5.18
N GLN A 181 18.86 -5.96 -6.28
CA GLN A 181 20.22 -5.60 -6.62
C GLN A 181 20.29 -4.16 -7.13
N ILE A 182 19.26 -3.72 -7.87
CA ILE A 182 19.07 -2.34 -8.29
C ILE A 182 17.67 -1.84 -7.95
N ILE A 183 17.54 -0.51 -7.85
CA ILE A 183 16.31 0.19 -7.57
C ILE A 183 16.10 1.26 -8.64
N PRO A 184 15.15 1.04 -9.57
CA PRO A 184 14.85 1.99 -10.62
C PRO A 184 14.34 3.31 -10.07
N CYS A 185 14.93 4.42 -10.48
CA CYS A 185 14.52 5.77 -10.10
C CYS A 185 14.05 6.55 -11.32
N TYR A 186 12.81 7.02 -11.27
CA TYR A 186 12.18 7.85 -12.27
C TYR A 186 11.96 9.26 -11.74
N PHE A 187 12.08 10.24 -12.61
CA PHE A 187 11.93 11.67 -12.27
C PHE A 187 10.79 12.28 -13.06
N GLY A 188 10.03 13.17 -12.42
CA GLY A 188 8.91 13.83 -13.11
C GLY A 188 8.14 14.83 -12.26
N SER A 189 6.95 15.20 -12.75
CA SER A 189 5.99 16.02 -12.03
C SER A 189 4.61 15.36 -12.12
N ALA A 190 4.17 14.75 -11.03
CA ALA A 190 2.87 14.08 -10.98
C ALA A 190 1.71 15.04 -11.24
N LEU A 191 1.80 16.29 -10.78
CA LEU A 191 0.78 17.32 -11.00
C LEU A 191 0.62 17.67 -12.48
N LYS A 192 1.72 17.65 -13.26
CA LYS A 192 1.71 17.94 -14.69
C LYS A 192 1.61 16.70 -15.57
N GLY A 193 1.57 15.49 -14.98
CA GLY A 193 1.59 14.21 -15.68
C GLY A 193 2.94 13.88 -16.34
N ILE A 194 4.00 14.66 -16.08
CA ILE A 194 5.31 14.48 -16.71
C ILE A 194 6.05 13.31 -16.06
N GLY A 195 6.54 12.36 -16.84
CA GLY A 195 7.33 11.20 -16.39
C GLY A 195 6.52 10.06 -15.82
N VAL A 196 5.20 10.18 -15.72
CA VAL A 196 4.31 9.10 -15.26
C VAL A 196 4.26 7.98 -16.30
N ASP A 197 4.26 8.33 -17.58
CA ASP A 197 4.36 7.40 -18.70
C ASP A 197 5.68 6.60 -18.68
N ALA A 198 6.79 7.24 -18.38
CA ALA A 198 8.09 6.58 -18.24
C ALA A 198 8.08 5.54 -17.09
N LEU A 199 7.49 5.89 -15.95
CA LEU A 199 7.30 4.96 -14.83
C LEU A 199 6.39 3.79 -15.22
N LEU A 200 5.25 4.06 -15.87
CA LEU A 200 4.31 3.00 -16.30
C LEU A 200 4.96 2.04 -17.30
N ASN A 201 5.70 2.58 -18.27
CA ASN A 201 6.46 1.76 -19.22
C ASN A 201 7.53 0.92 -18.51
N GLY A 202 8.18 1.48 -17.48
CA GLY A 202 9.14 0.75 -16.67
C GLY A 202 8.50 -0.37 -15.85
N LEU A 203 7.33 -0.13 -15.27
CA LEU A 203 6.56 -1.18 -14.59
C LEU A 203 6.17 -2.29 -15.57
N ASP A 204 5.66 -1.93 -16.75
CA ASP A 204 5.27 -2.88 -17.79
C ASP A 204 6.45 -3.72 -18.32
N ALA A 205 7.63 -3.09 -18.44
CA ALA A 205 8.82 -3.76 -18.96
C ALA A 205 9.56 -4.61 -17.90
N TYR A 206 9.59 -4.16 -16.64
CA TYR A 206 10.53 -4.69 -15.64
C TYR A 206 9.87 -5.37 -14.44
N THR A 207 8.55 -5.49 -14.40
CA THR A 207 7.88 -6.36 -13.42
C THR A 207 7.63 -7.76 -14.00
N THR A 208 7.54 -8.74 -13.12
CA THR A 208 7.27 -10.14 -13.50
C THR A 208 6.14 -10.69 -12.66
N ASP A 209 5.28 -11.47 -13.30
CA ASP A 209 4.25 -12.28 -12.64
C ASP A 209 4.84 -13.62 -12.18
N ALA A 210 4.75 -13.88 -10.87
CA ALA A 210 5.20 -15.14 -10.27
C ALA A 210 4.06 -16.13 -10.03
N TYR A 211 2.80 -15.76 -10.33
CA TYR A 211 1.62 -16.51 -9.90
C TYR A 211 1.12 -17.54 -10.93
N GLN A 212 1.49 -17.44 -12.20
CA GLN A 212 1.04 -18.34 -13.25
C GLN A 212 1.29 -19.82 -12.91
N THR A 213 2.44 -20.13 -12.33
CA THR A 213 2.80 -21.50 -11.93
C THR A 213 2.12 -21.95 -10.64
N LEU A 214 1.52 -21.04 -9.88
CA LEU A 214 0.90 -21.32 -8.60
C LEU A 214 -0.63 -21.51 -8.70
N THR A 215 -1.22 -21.33 -9.88
CA THR A 215 -2.68 -21.42 -10.08
C THR A 215 -3.23 -22.81 -9.83
N GLU A 216 -2.45 -23.86 -10.12
CA GLU A 216 -2.83 -25.27 -9.95
C GLU A 216 -2.58 -25.80 -8.50
N ALA A 217 -1.94 -25.01 -7.65
CA ALA A 217 -1.69 -25.38 -6.25
C ALA A 217 -3.01 -25.35 -5.44
N PRO A 218 -3.06 -26.01 -4.27
CA PRO A 218 -4.16 -25.82 -3.33
C PRO A 218 -4.35 -24.35 -2.97
N PHE A 219 -5.62 -23.94 -2.75
CA PHE A 219 -5.93 -22.55 -2.43
C PHE A 219 -5.23 -22.09 -1.15
N GLY A 220 -4.61 -20.92 -1.22
CA GLY A 220 -4.03 -20.24 -0.08
C GLY A 220 -3.98 -18.74 -0.30
N ALA A 221 -4.33 -17.98 0.72
CA ALA A 221 -4.39 -16.52 0.65
C ALA A 221 -3.93 -15.87 1.94
N ARG A 222 -3.57 -14.59 1.85
CA ARG A 222 -3.30 -13.71 2.99
C ARG A 222 -4.42 -12.71 3.17
N VAL A 223 -4.93 -12.60 4.38
CA VAL A 223 -5.84 -11.53 4.80
C VAL A 223 -5.00 -10.33 5.23
N TYR A 224 -5.16 -9.18 4.57
CA TYR A 224 -4.39 -7.99 4.94
C TYR A 224 -5.23 -6.88 5.59
N LYS A 225 -6.56 -6.99 5.46
CA LYS A 225 -7.49 -5.96 5.96
C LYS A 225 -8.87 -6.55 6.20
N ILE A 226 -9.55 -6.07 7.24
CA ILE A 226 -10.97 -6.32 7.50
C ILE A 226 -11.70 -4.98 7.38
N THR A 227 -12.86 -4.97 6.74
CA THR A 227 -13.77 -3.81 6.71
C THR A 227 -15.22 -4.27 6.80
N ARG A 228 -16.14 -3.30 6.92
CA ARG A 228 -17.58 -3.55 6.82
C ARG A 228 -18.16 -2.69 5.71
N ASP A 229 -19.06 -3.27 4.91
CA ASP A 229 -19.78 -2.52 3.89
C ASP A 229 -20.91 -1.66 4.52
N GLU A 230 -21.57 -0.84 3.70
CA GLU A 230 -22.68 0.03 4.14
C GLU A 230 -23.84 -0.72 4.82
N LYS A 231 -23.98 -2.01 4.56
CA LYS A 231 -24.98 -2.88 5.16
C LYS A 231 -24.49 -3.56 6.44
N GLY A 232 -23.25 -3.29 6.85
CA GLY A 232 -22.60 -3.91 8.00
C GLY A 232 -22.04 -5.31 7.73
N ASN A 233 -22.04 -5.81 6.50
CA ASN A 233 -21.44 -7.11 6.19
C ASN A 233 -19.92 -7.03 6.33
N ARG A 234 -19.36 -8.03 7.00
CA ARG A 234 -17.91 -8.18 7.16
C ARG A 234 -17.24 -8.57 5.85
N LEU A 235 -16.17 -7.89 5.51
CA LEU A 235 -15.35 -8.09 4.33
C LEU A 235 -13.92 -8.43 4.75
N ALA A 236 -13.44 -9.60 4.39
CA ALA A 236 -12.03 -9.93 4.48
C ALA A 236 -11.35 -9.61 3.14
N HIS A 237 -10.42 -8.66 3.16
CA HIS A 237 -9.62 -8.31 1.99
C HIS A 237 -8.40 -9.23 1.94
N ILE A 238 -8.29 -9.96 0.85
CA ILE A 238 -7.29 -11.01 0.70
C ILE A 238 -6.45 -10.81 -0.57
N LYS A 239 -5.22 -11.28 -0.53
CA LYS A 239 -4.45 -11.63 -1.72
C LYS A 239 -4.40 -13.13 -1.85
N VAL A 240 -4.80 -13.65 -3.00
CA VAL A 240 -4.65 -15.06 -3.34
C VAL A 240 -3.18 -15.32 -3.64
N MET A 241 -2.50 -16.05 -2.76
CA MET A 241 -1.08 -16.34 -2.88
C MET A 241 -0.82 -17.56 -3.77
N GLN A 242 -1.75 -18.51 -3.78
CA GLN A 242 -1.71 -19.72 -4.58
C GLN A 242 -3.10 -20.29 -4.81
N GLY A 243 -3.25 -21.08 -5.86
CA GLY A 243 -4.48 -21.80 -6.19
C GLY A 243 -5.58 -20.90 -6.74
N THR A 244 -6.80 -21.37 -6.58
CA THR A 244 -8.02 -20.73 -7.09
C THR A 244 -9.08 -20.74 -6.00
N LEU A 245 -9.83 -19.66 -5.87
CA LEU A 245 -10.95 -19.51 -4.95
C LEU A 245 -12.23 -19.25 -5.73
N SER A 246 -13.28 -20.02 -5.44
CA SER A 246 -14.61 -19.85 -6.03
C SER A 246 -15.66 -19.52 -4.99
N VAL A 247 -16.72 -18.84 -5.42
CA VAL A 247 -17.91 -18.65 -4.59
C VAL A 247 -18.47 -20.02 -4.20
N ARG A 248 -18.81 -20.18 -2.91
CA ARG A 248 -19.25 -21.42 -2.24
C ARG A 248 -18.12 -22.36 -1.81
N ASP A 249 -16.86 -22.08 -2.12
CA ASP A 249 -15.77 -22.81 -1.51
C ASP A 249 -15.79 -22.69 0.00
N THR A 250 -15.29 -23.71 0.68
CA THR A 250 -15.20 -23.76 2.13
C THR A 250 -13.73 -23.62 2.54
N ILE A 251 -13.45 -22.67 3.42
CA ILE A 251 -12.12 -22.43 4.00
C ILE A 251 -12.24 -22.74 5.50
N GLY A 252 -11.60 -23.82 5.97
CA GLY A 252 -11.89 -24.33 7.31
C GLY A 252 -13.35 -24.74 7.45
N GLU A 253 -14.07 -24.13 8.37
CA GLU A 253 -15.51 -24.35 8.60
C GLU A 253 -16.41 -23.27 7.96
N GLU A 254 -15.82 -22.25 7.37
CA GLU A 254 -16.51 -21.07 6.84
C GLU A 254 -16.68 -21.16 5.32
N LYS A 255 -17.78 -20.59 4.83
CA LYS A 255 -18.13 -20.65 3.41
C LYS A 255 -18.10 -19.29 2.77
N VAL A 256 -17.33 -19.16 1.68
CA VAL A 256 -17.29 -17.94 0.87
C VAL A 256 -18.64 -17.71 0.20
N THR A 257 -19.28 -16.60 0.50
CA THR A 257 -20.61 -16.28 -0.04
C THR A 257 -20.54 -15.35 -1.24
N GLN A 258 -19.57 -14.45 -1.28
CA GLN A 258 -19.35 -13.52 -2.40
C GLN A 258 -17.87 -13.19 -2.52
N ILE A 259 -17.41 -12.97 -3.74
CA ILE A 259 -16.08 -12.44 -4.07
C ILE A 259 -16.27 -11.12 -4.80
N ARG A 260 -15.61 -10.06 -4.32
CA ARG A 260 -15.68 -8.70 -4.86
C ARG A 260 -14.29 -8.21 -5.26
N ILE A 261 -14.17 -7.65 -6.46
CA ILE A 261 -12.97 -6.93 -6.90
C ILE A 261 -13.33 -5.45 -6.91
N TYR A 262 -12.61 -4.66 -6.11
CA TYR A 262 -12.82 -3.23 -5.97
C TYR A 262 -12.02 -2.42 -6.98
N ASN A 263 -12.62 -1.32 -7.44
CA ASN A 263 -11.94 -0.28 -8.21
C ASN A 263 -12.43 1.08 -7.70
N GLY A 264 -11.71 1.64 -6.71
CA GLY A 264 -12.20 2.75 -5.90
C GLY A 264 -13.40 2.34 -5.04
N GLU A 265 -14.49 3.10 -5.11
CA GLU A 265 -15.75 2.82 -4.39
C GLU A 265 -16.57 1.68 -5.02
N HIS A 266 -16.37 1.46 -6.31
CA HIS A 266 -17.14 0.48 -7.05
C HIS A 266 -16.51 -0.90 -6.95
N TYR A 267 -17.34 -1.92 -6.94
CA TYR A 267 -16.87 -3.29 -7.04
C TYR A 267 -17.69 -4.09 -8.05
N GLN A 268 -17.06 -5.09 -8.60
CA GLN A 268 -17.71 -6.14 -9.36
C GLN A 268 -17.66 -7.45 -8.59
N THR A 269 -18.71 -8.24 -8.70
CA THR A 269 -18.74 -9.59 -8.15
C THR A 269 -18.26 -10.56 -9.19
N VAL A 270 -17.38 -11.46 -8.79
CA VAL A 270 -16.82 -12.48 -9.67
C VAL A 270 -17.08 -13.87 -9.09
N PRO A 271 -17.26 -14.90 -9.92
CA PRO A 271 -17.49 -16.26 -9.44
C PRO A 271 -16.20 -16.91 -8.92
N THR A 272 -15.04 -16.51 -9.43
CA THR A 272 -13.75 -17.15 -9.17
C THR A 272 -12.62 -16.14 -9.28
N VAL A 273 -11.57 -16.32 -8.47
CA VAL A 273 -10.28 -15.60 -8.54
C VAL A 273 -9.14 -16.60 -8.42
N THR A 274 -8.00 -16.26 -9.01
CA THR A 274 -6.80 -17.11 -9.04
C THR A 274 -5.63 -16.44 -8.33
N ALA A 275 -4.56 -17.17 -8.14
CA ALA A 275 -3.31 -16.67 -7.57
C ALA A 275 -2.88 -15.33 -8.20
N GLY A 276 -2.41 -14.40 -7.38
CA GLY A 276 -2.02 -13.04 -7.75
C GLY A 276 -3.11 -11.98 -7.58
N HIS A 277 -4.39 -12.35 -7.59
CA HIS A 277 -5.49 -11.39 -7.44
C HIS A 277 -5.66 -10.90 -6.00
N ILE A 278 -6.05 -9.63 -5.90
CA ILE A 278 -6.53 -9.02 -4.66
C ILE A 278 -8.04 -8.88 -4.76
N CYS A 279 -8.75 -9.36 -3.76
CA CYS A 279 -10.21 -9.30 -3.71
C CYS A 279 -10.70 -9.20 -2.27
N SER A 280 -11.99 -8.96 -2.11
CA SER A 280 -12.67 -9.00 -0.82
C SER A 280 -13.68 -10.13 -0.81
N ILE A 281 -13.74 -10.88 0.26
CA ILE A 281 -14.66 -12.01 0.41
C ILE A 281 -15.59 -11.80 1.60
N THR A 282 -16.80 -12.32 1.48
CA THR A 282 -17.81 -12.37 2.56
C THR A 282 -18.04 -13.82 2.99
N GLY A 283 -18.50 -13.99 4.23
CA GLY A 283 -18.74 -15.31 4.83
C GLY A 283 -17.58 -15.83 5.67
N MET A 284 -16.56 -15.00 5.89
CA MET A 284 -15.43 -15.26 6.77
C MET A 284 -15.56 -14.42 8.03
N GLU A 285 -15.95 -15.04 9.16
CA GLU A 285 -16.20 -14.32 10.41
C GLU A 285 -15.02 -14.39 11.39
N THR A 286 -14.15 -15.41 11.25
CA THR A 286 -13.06 -15.66 12.19
C THR A 286 -11.70 -15.13 11.73
N ALA A 287 -11.47 -15.04 10.43
CA ALA A 287 -10.19 -14.58 9.87
C ALA A 287 -9.88 -13.13 10.26
N GLN A 288 -8.65 -12.86 10.66
CA GLN A 288 -8.15 -11.54 11.06
C GLN A 288 -7.13 -10.99 10.07
N ALA A 289 -6.90 -9.68 10.13
CA ALA A 289 -5.83 -9.07 9.33
C ALA A 289 -4.45 -9.62 9.76
N GLY A 290 -3.67 -10.07 8.78
CA GLY A 290 -2.39 -10.78 9.00
C GLY A 290 -2.48 -12.29 8.85
N ASP A 291 -3.68 -12.88 8.92
CA ASP A 291 -3.84 -14.33 8.83
C ASP A 291 -3.52 -14.88 7.44
N GLY A 292 -2.88 -16.04 7.43
CA GLY A 292 -2.89 -16.93 6.28
C GLY A 292 -4.13 -17.85 6.35
N ILE A 293 -4.80 -18.02 5.23
CA ILE A 293 -5.99 -18.88 5.10
C ILE A 293 -5.81 -19.92 3.99
N GLY A 294 -6.53 -21.05 4.10
CA GLY A 294 -6.31 -22.19 3.22
C GLY A 294 -4.95 -22.85 3.49
N ASP A 295 -4.26 -23.26 2.45
CA ASP A 295 -2.93 -23.89 2.54
C ASP A 295 -1.78 -22.85 2.60
N TYR A 296 -2.07 -21.63 3.03
CA TYR A 296 -1.09 -20.57 3.24
C TYR A 296 -1.04 -20.18 4.72
N SER A 297 0.05 -20.51 5.41
CA SER A 297 0.18 -20.39 6.86
C SER A 297 1.22 -19.37 7.33
N ASP A 298 1.76 -18.56 6.42
CA ASP A 298 2.72 -17.52 6.79
C ASP A 298 2.02 -16.35 7.47
N ASN A 299 2.40 -16.06 8.72
CA ASN A 299 1.86 -14.99 9.56
C ASN A 299 3.02 -14.08 10.01
N PRO A 300 3.43 -13.10 9.20
CA PRO A 300 4.48 -12.19 9.61
C PRO A 300 4.01 -11.35 10.80
N MET A 301 4.88 -11.20 11.78
CA MET A 301 4.64 -10.25 12.87
C MET A 301 4.77 -8.82 12.34
N ALA A 302 3.86 -7.94 12.77
CA ALA A 302 3.98 -6.51 12.50
C ALA A 302 5.24 -5.95 13.19
N CYS A 303 5.96 -5.07 12.50
CA CYS A 303 7.14 -4.40 13.02
C CYS A 303 6.80 -3.07 13.70
N ILE A 304 5.62 -2.53 13.40
CA ILE A 304 5.16 -1.25 13.91
C ILE A 304 4.06 -1.48 14.95
N GLU A 305 4.31 -1.03 16.16
CA GLU A 305 3.34 -1.06 17.24
C GLU A 305 3.05 0.36 17.75
N PRO A 306 1.81 0.65 18.12
CA PRO A 306 1.45 1.92 18.73
C PRO A 306 2.08 2.04 20.13
N VAL A 307 2.42 3.28 20.51
CA VAL A 307 3.16 3.53 21.75
C VAL A 307 2.42 4.42 22.75
N ILE A 308 1.30 5.01 22.34
CA ILE A 308 0.57 5.97 23.19
C ILE A 308 -0.76 5.35 23.60
N SER A 309 -0.96 5.18 24.92
CA SER A 309 -2.22 4.68 25.48
C SER A 309 -3.19 5.82 25.77
N TYR A 310 -4.46 5.60 25.42
CA TYR A 310 -5.56 6.52 25.72
C TYR A 310 -6.73 5.79 26.35
N THR A 311 -7.47 6.50 27.19
CA THR A 311 -8.75 6.06 27.71
C THR A 311 -9.86 6.79 26.95
N ILE A 312 -10.84 6.05 26.45
CA ILE A 312 -12.04 6.63 25.82
C ILE A 312 -13.10 6.83 26.89
N THR A 313 -13.61 8.06 26.96
CA THR A 313 -14.71 8.43 27.85
C THR A 313 -15.86 9.04 27.03
N PHE A 314 -17.05 8.99 27.61
CA PHE A 314 -18.27 9.53 27.02
C PHE A 314 -18.99 10.41 28.04
N ASP A 315 -20.00 11.15 27.58
CA ASP A 315 -20.86 11.92 28.47
C ASP A 315 -21.52 11.00 29.52
N GLU A 316 -21.76 11.49 30.74
CA GLU A 316 -22.31 10.72 31.86
C GLU A 316 -23.64 10.02 31.56
N ALA A 317 -24.40 10.55 30.60
CA ALA A 317 -25.66 9.95 30.14
C ALA A 317 -25.47 8.69 29.29
N VAL A 318 -24.23 8.37 28.87
CA VAL A 318 -23.89 7.28 27.94
C VAL A 318 -23.25 6.11 28.70
N SER A 319 -23.81 4.92 28.56
CA SER A 319 -23.19 3.71 29.12
C SER A 319 -21.90 3.35 28.37
N THR A 320 -20.77 3.47 29.05
CA THR A 320 -19.44 3.11 28.51
C THR A 320 -19.38 1.66 28.06
N ARG A 321 -19.97 0.74 28.83
CA ARG A 321 -20.04 -0.70 28.51
C ARG A 321 -20.82 -0.98 27.23
N LEU A 322 -21.95 -0.28 27.01
CA LEU A 322 -22.72 -0.39 25.78
C LEU A 322 -21.91 0.15 24.59
N MET A 323 -21.19 1.24 24.81
CA MET A 323 -20.32 1.82 23.76
C MET A 323 -19.18 0.87 23.41
N TYR A 324 -18.53 0.26 24.40
CA TYR A 324 -17.49 -0.77 24.15
C TYR A 324 -18.02 -1.87 23.21
N THR A 325 -19.22 -2.40 23.47
CA THR A 325 -19.83 -3.43 22.62
C THR A 325 -20.05 -2.95 21.19
N LYS A 326 -20.43 -1.67 21.02
CA LYS A 326 -20.68 -1.08 19.68
C LYS A 326 -19.42 -0.78 18.88
N ILE A 327 -18.33 -0.43 19.56
CA ILE A 327 -17.07 -0.08 18.89
C ILE A 327 -16.07 -1.25 18.81
N LYS A 328 -16.40 -2.39 19.39
CA LYS A 328 -15.53 -3.58 19.38
C LYS A 328 -15.15 -4.00 17.96
N ASP A 329 -16.03 -3.82 17.00
CA ASP A 329 -15.75 -4.12 15.60
C ASP A 329 -14.62 -3.27 14.98
N LEU A 330 -14.32 -2.11 15.58
CA LEU A 330 -13.17 -1.29 15.18
C LEU A 330 -11.83 -1.98 15.40
N ASP A 331 -11.73 -2.86 16.39
CA ASP A 331 -10.51 -3.64 16.65
C ASP A 331 -10.20 -4.65 15.54
N GLU A 332 -11.22 -5.14 14.86
CA GLU A 332 -11.03 -5.99 13.67
C GLU A 332 -10.56 -5.18 12.45
N GLU A 333 -11.09 -3.97 12.29
CA GLU A 333 -10.77 -3.09 11.17
C GLU A 333 -9.43 -2.37 11.36
N LEU A 334 -9.11 -2.03 12.61
CA LEU A 334 -7.91 -1.31 13.04
C LEU A 334 -7.26 -2.05 14.22
N PRO A 335 -6.66 -3.21 13.98
CA PRO A 335 -6.12 -4.05 15.06
C PRO A 335 -4.99 -3.40 15.86
N GLU A 336 -4.33 -2.39 15.30
CA GLU A 336 -3.35 -1.58 16.01
C GLU A 336 -3.93 -0.77 17.18
N LEU A 337 -5.26 -0.62 17.26
CA LEU A 337 -5.89 0.06 18.39
C LEU A 337 -5.77 -0.70 19.69
N HIS A 338 -5.59 -2.04 19.63
CA HIS A 338 -5.57 -2.90 20.81
C HIS A 338 -6.70 -2.54 21.79
N LEU A 339 -7.93 -2.45 21.24
CA LEU A 339 -9.11 -2.03 21.99
C LEU A 339 -9.37 -3.01 23.13
N SER A 340 -9.40 -2.53 24.36
CA SER A 340 -9.61 -3.36 25.54
C SER A 340 -10.55 -2.71 26.55
N TRP A 341 -11.21 -3.57 27.32
CA TRP A 341 -12.05 -3.19 28.44
C TRP A 341 -11.31 -3.37 29.76
N ASN A 342 -11.19 -2.30 30.55
CA ASN A 342 -10.60 -2.35 31.87
C ASN A 342 -11.73 -2.50 32.90
N GLU A 343 -11.91 -3.71 33.43
CA GLU A 343 -12.97 -4.04 34.40
C GLU A 343 -12.89 -3.21 35.70
N PRO A 344 -11.70 -3.02 36.35
CA PRO A 344 -11.63 -2.27 37.59
C PRO A 344 -12.03 -0.79 37.49
N THR A 345 -11.79 -0.18 36.35
CA THR A 345 -12.08 1.25 36.12
C THR A 345 -13.30 1.50 35.25
N GLU A 346 -13.89 0.43 34.70
CA GLU A 346 -15.00 0.47 33.75
C GLU A 346 -14.73 1.42 32.57
N THR A 347 -13.51 1.38 32.05
CA THR A 347 -13.05 2.26 30.96
C THR A 347 -12.63 1.47 29.73
N ILE A 348 -12.72 2.11 28.58
CA ILE A 348 -12.22 1.61 27.30
C ILE A 348 -10.80 2.14 27.11
N GLN A 349 -9.86 1.23 26.88
CA GLN A 349 -8.47 1.59 26.59
C GLN A 349 -8.12 1.27 25.16
N ILE A 350 -7.33 2.14 24.53
CA ILE A 350 -6.80 1.98 23.18
C ILE A 350 -5.34 2.41 23.10
N MET A 351 -4.67 1.95 22.07
CA MET A 351 -3.32 2.37 21.71
C MET A 351 -3.37 3.16 20.40
N LEU A 352 -2.57 4.22 20.28
CA LEU A 352 -2.49 5.07 19.10
C LEU A 352 -1.04 5.35 18.69
N MET A 353 -0.85 5.59 17.40
CA MET A 353 0.42 6.02 16.81
C MET A 353 0.63 7.53 16.95
N GLY A 354 -0.46 8.30 16.89
CA GLY A 354 -0.36 9.74 16.92
C GLY A 354 -1.71 10.48 17.02
N PRO A 355 -1.67 11.82 17.15
CA PRO A 355 -2.85 12.63 17.42
C PRO A 355 -3.87 12.69 16.29
N VAL A 356 -3.46 12.50 15.02
CA VAL A 356 -4.41 12.52 13.90
C VAL A 356 -5.37 11.33 13.97
N GLN A 357 -4.94 10.19 14.52
CA GLN A 357 -5.83 9.05 14.76
C GLN A 357 -6.96 9.37 15.74
N ILE A 358 -6.74 10.23 16.74
CA ILE A 358 -7.79 10.65 17.70
C ILE A 358 -8.96 11.30 16.96
N GLU A 359 -8.66 12.18 16.02
CA GLU A 359 -9.68 12.91 15.28
C GLU A 359 -10.45 11.97 14.35
N ILE A 360 -9.74 11.02 13.70
CA ILE A 360 -10.36 10.00 12.85
C ILE A 360 -11.27 9.08 13.67
N LEU A 361 -10.81 8.60 14.81
CA LEU A 361 -11.60 7.74 15.70
C LEU A 361 -12.82 8.49 16.27
N THR A 362 -12.65 9.77 16.62
CA THR A 362 -13.77 10.62 17.04
C THR A 362 -14.87 10.63 15.98
N GLN A 363 -14.50 10.83 14.73
CA GLN A 363 -15.47 10.86 13.63
C GLN A 363 -16.07 9.49 13.34
N LEU A 364 -15.27 8.42 13.35
CA LEU A 364 -15.75 7.05 13.16
C LEU A 364 -16.75 6.64 14.24
N ILE A 365 -16.46 6.90 15.52
CA ILE A 365 -17.34 6.59 16.63
C ILE A 365 -18.62 7.43 16.55
N LYS A 366 -18.50 8.72 16.25
CA LYS A 366 -19.65 9.60 16.04
C LYS A 366 -20.56 9.11 14.91
N ASN A 367 -19.98 8.74 13.77
CA ASN A 367 -20.76 8.26 12.62
C ASN A 367 -21.47 6.92 12.92
N ARG A 368 -20.81 6.00 13.64
CA ARG A 368 -21.35 4.67 13.95
C ARG A 368 -22.34 4.67 15.13
N CYS A 369 -22.06 5.48 16.14
CA CYS A 369 -22.76 5.40 17.42
C CYS A 369 -23.59 6.64 17.73
N GLY A 370 -23.45 7.73 16.99
CA GLY A 370 -24.12 9.00 17.23
C GLY A 370 -23.62 9.76 18.46
N VAL A 371 -22.49 9.34 19.04
CA VAL A 371 -21.93 9.89 20.28
C VAL A 371 -20.50 10.35 20.03
N VAL A 372 -20.12 11.49 20.61
CA VAL A 372 -18.76 12.03 20.52
C VAL A 372 -17.94 11.51 21.70
N PRO A 373 -16.86 10.75 21.45
CA PRO A 373 -15.93 10.31 22.50
C PRO A 373 -14.99 11.44 22.93
N THR A 374 -14.44 11.32 24.13
CA THR A 374 -13.30 12.10 24.61
C THR A 374 -12.14 11.16 24.88
N PHE A 375 -10.92 11.58 24.55
CA PHE A 375 -9.71 10.79 24.72
C PHE A 375 -8.83 11.41 25.79
N ASP A 376 -8.54 10.66 26.83
CA ASP A 376 -7.68 11.06 27.91
C ASP A 376 -6.34 10.29 27.80
N SER A 377 -5.23 11.03 27.70
CA SER A 377 -3.91 10.40 27.74
C SER A 377 -3.69 9.93 29.19
N GLY A 378 -3.74 8.63 29.42
CA GLY A 378 -3.42 8.08 30.73
C GLY A 378 -2.08 8.60 31.23
N LYS A 379 -2.10 9.34 32.33
CA LYS A 379 -0.90 9.76 33.07
C LYS A 379 -0.38 8.63 33.93
#